data_75b60f2d9fbea0944482d28769e06d80
#
_entry.id   75b60f2d9fbea0944482d28769e06d80
#
_cell.length_a   1.000
_cell.length_b   1.000
_cell.length_c   1.000
_cell.angle_alpha   90.00
_cell.angle_beta   90.00
_cell.angle_gamma   90.00
#
_symmetry.space_group_name_H-M   'P 1'
#
loop_
_entity.id
_entity.type
_entity.pdbx_description
1 polymer ?
#
loop_
_entity_poly.entity_id
_entity_poly.type
_entity_poly.pdbx_seq_one_letter_code
_entity_poly.pdbx_strand_id
1 'polypeptide(L)'
;MDNQDKAGRTRSRKTVRAIALVVGLFVVGLSILLATRKPVSMQTVASPLINKAAPPIAGTSLDGKKVSLASYSGRFVLVNFFASWCTPCQDEEKALVQFSNSSQDVSILGVVFDDVNSSAISFLRRYGANYPALSDPNGQIALSYGVAQPPQTYLISPNGVILTEIVGPVNLTALNQLISIAKSSGF
;
A
#
# COMPACT_ATOMS: atom_id res chain seq x y z
N MET A 1 11.81 34.93 -62.73
CA MET A 1 12.27 33.83 -61.89
C MET A 1 11.64 33.90 -60.49
N ASP A 2 10.33 34.10 -60.37
CA ASP A 2 9.74 34.45 -59.04
C ASP A 2 8.50 33.61 -58.65
N ASN A 3 8.27 32.48 -59.31
CA ASN A 3 7.02 31.70 -59.09
C ASN A 3 7.24 30.29 -58.50
N GLN A 4 8.50 29.86 -58.30
CA GLN A 4 8.80 28.55 -57.73
C GLN A 4 8.95 28.56 -56.20
N ASP A 5 9.30 29.69 -55.60
CA ASP A 5 9.54 29.81 -54.14
C ASP A 5 8.25 29.89 -53.30
N LYS A 6 7.12 30.26 -53.88
CA LYS A 6 5.83 30.34 -53.16
C LYS A 6 5.15 28.97 -52.95
N ALA A 7 5.36 28.03 -53.86
CA ALA A 7 4.71 26.69 -53.76
C ALA A 7 5.33 25.80 -52.69
N GLY A 8 6.66 25.87 -52.49
CA GLY A 8 7.38 25.11 -51.47
C GLY A 8 7.04 25.56 -50.03
N ARG A 9 6.84 26.85 -49.83
CA ARG A 9 6.61 27.47 -48.52
C ARG A 9 5.21 27.21 -47.97
N THR A 10 4.23 27.07 -48.85
CA THR A 10 2.84 26.73 -48.46
C THR A 10 2.66 25.26 -48.14
N ARG A 11 3.39 24.36 -48.83
CA ARG A 11 3.37 22.91 -48.58
C ARG A 11 4.00 22.57 -47.22
N SER A 12 5.12 23.20 -46.87
CA SER A 12 5.79 23.08 -45.58
C SER A 12 4.90 23.53 -44.41
N ARG A 13 4.21 24.66 -44.54
CA ARG A 13 3.31 25.17 -43.50
C ARG A 13 2.10 24.29 -43.24
N LYS A 14 1.54 23.64 -44.28
CA LYS A 14 0.41 22.68 -44.13
C LYS A 14 0.88 21.41 -43.42
N THR A 15 2.07 20.89 -43.74
CA THR A 15 2.65 19.72 -43.12
C THR A 15 2.96 19.98 -41.63
N VAL A 16 3.55 21.15 -41.29
CA VAL A 16 3.81 21.52 -39.90
C VAL A 16 2.51 21.66 -39.09
N ARG A 17 1.48 22.28 -39.69
CA ARG A 17 0.17 22.39 -39.03
C ARG A 17 -0.49 21.01 -38.81
N ALA A 18 -0.38 20.11 -39.77
CA ALA A 18 -0.91 18.75 -39.62
C ALA A 18 -0.18 17.98 -38.49
N ILE A 19 1.13 18.06 -38.45
CA ILE A 19 1.94 17.43 -37.38
C ILE A 19 1.57 18.03 -36.01
N ALA A 20 1.44 19.36 -35.90
CA ALA A 20 1.06 20.03 -34.66
C ALA A 20 -0.33 19.59 -34.16
N LEU A 21 -1.29 19.41 -35.07
CA LEU A 21 -2.63 18.92 -34.73
C LEU A 21 -2.59 17.45 -34.24
N VAL A 22 -1.83 16.59 -34.91
CA VAL A 22 -1.67 15.19 -34.48
C VAL A 22 -1.02 15.10 -33.10
N VAL A 23 0.05 15.85 -32.88
CA VAL A 23 0.72 15.90 -31.57
C VAL A 23 -0.24 16.46 -30.48
N GLY A 24 -0.97 17.52 -30.79
CA GLY A 24 -1.96 18.10 -29.88
C GLY A 24 -3.05 17.11 -29.51
N LEU A 25 -3.62 16.38 -30.47
CA LEU A 25 -4.60 15.33 -30.22
C LEU A 25 -4.03 14.17 -29.40
N PHE A 26 -2.80 13.78 -29.66
CA PHE A 26 -2.12 12.73 -28.89
C PHE A 26 -1.91 13.16 -27.42
N VAL A 27 -1.46 14.38 -27.19
CA VAL A 27 -1.26 14.93 -25.82
C VAL A 27 -2.60 15.00 -25.08
N VAL A 28 -3.65 15.51 -25.74
CA VAL A 28 -4.99 15.55 -25.13
C VAL A 28 -5.51 14.15 -24.83
N GLY A 29 -5.39 13.21 -25.76
CA GLY A 29 -5.78 11.81 -25.56
C GLY A 29 -5.03 11.16 -24.40
N LEU A 30 -3.72 11.37 -24.33
CA LEU A 30 -2.90 10.86 -23.22
C LEU A 30 -3.28 11.49 -21.89
N SER A 31 -3.56 12.79 -21.86
CA SER A 31 -4.00 13.50 -20.66
C SER A 31 -5.34 12.97 -20.14
N ILE A 32 -6.29 12.74 -21.05
CA ILE A 32 -7.60 12.12 -20.69
C ILE A 32 -7.37 10.70 -20.15
N LEU A 33 -6.54 9.89 -20.80
CA LEU A 33 -6.23 8.53 -20.36
C LEU A 33 -5.61 8.51 -18.96
N LEU A 34 -4.69 9.44 -18.66
CA LEU A 34 -4.07 9.57 -17.33
C LEU A 34 -5.06 10.09 -16.28
N ALA A 35 -5.93 11.03 -16.64
CA ALA A 35 -6.95 11.58 -15.75
C ALA A 35 -8.07 10.58 -15.39
N THR A 36 -8.32 9.58 -16.24
CA THR A 36 -9.33 8.53 -15.99
C THR A 36 -8.80 7.35 -15.20
N ARG A 37 -7.52 7.33 -14.83
CA ARG A 37 -6.97 6.28 -13.97
C ARG A 37 -7.62 6.35 -12.60
N LYS A 38 -8.29 5.27 -12.21
CA LYS A 38 -8.86 5.14 -10.86
C LYS A 38 -7.73 5.16 -9.84
N PRO A 39 -7.90 5.88 -8.71
CA PRO A 39 -6.94 5.79 -7.60
C PRO A 39 -6.82 4.35 -7.12
N VAL A 40 -5.63 3.98 -6.65
CA VAL A 40 -5.41 2.68 -6.01
C VAL A 40 -6.36 2.61 -4.81
N SER A 41 -7.30 1.66 -4.85
CA SER A 41 -8.26 1.44 -3.79
C SER A 41 -7.98 0.10 -3.13
N MET A 42 -8.37 -0.02 -1.86
CA MET A 42 -8.33 -1.27 -1.12
C MET A 42 -9.02 -2.39 -1.90
N GLN A 43 -8.30 -3.48 -2.12
CA GLN A 43 -8.82 -4.68 -2.77
C GLN A 43 -8.66 -5.87 -1.82
N THR A 44 -9.75 -6.59 -1.59
CA THR A 44 -9.68 -7.88 -0.94
C THR A 44 -9.35 -8.93 -2.00
N VAL A 45 -8.24 -9.62 -1.82
CA VAL A 45 -7.75 -10.63 -2.77
C VAL A 45 -8.00 -12.02 -2.19
N ALA A 46 -8.28 -13.00 -3.05
CA ALA A 46 -8.37 -14.39 -2.64
C ALA A 46 -6.94 -14.95 -2.40
N SER A 47 -6.41 -14.69 -1.21
CA SER A 47 -5.11 -15.20 -0.80
C SER A 47 -5.21 -16.69 -0.44
N PRO A 48 -4.23 -17.53 -0.82
CA PRO A 48 -4.18 -18.93 -0.40
C PRO A 48 -3.98 -19.09 1.11
N LEU A 49 -3.67 -18.03 1.83
CA LEU A 49 -3.47 -18.02 3.29
C LEU A 49 -4.76 -17.77 4.08
N ILE A 50 -5.84 -17.32 3.44
CA ILE A 50 -7.12 -17.08 4.12
C ILE A 50 -7.65 -18.40 4.73
N ASN A 51 -8.14 -18.32 5.95
CA ASN A 51 -8.60 -19.43 6.78
C ASN A 51 -7.49 -20.44 7.15
N LYS A 52 -6.22 -20.03 7.05
CA LYS A 52 -5.07 -20.82 7.52
C LYS A 52 -4.37 -20.15 8.69
N ALA A 53 -3.61 -20.93 9.45
CA ALA A 53 -2.73 -20.41 10.47
C ALA A 53 -1.76 -19.39 9.86
N ALA A 54 -1.65 -18.24 10.49
CA ALA A 54 -0.72 -17.19 10.05
C ALA A 54 0.72 -17.71 10.14
N PRO A 55 1.55 -17.49 9.12
CA PRO A 55 2.97 -17.76 9.20
C PRO A 55 3.59 -17.06 10.43
N PRO A 56 4.54 -17.70 11.12
CA PRO A 56 5.12 -17.11 12.32
C PRO A 56 5.87 -15.83 12.01
N ILE A 57 5.64 -14.78 12.81
CA ILE A 57 6.41 -13.56 12.81
C ILE A 57 7.13 -13.47 14.14
N ALA A 58 8.45 -13.38 14.11
CA ALA A 58 9.26 -13.11 15.29
C ALA A 58 10.54 -12.38 14.89
N GLY A 59 10.95 -11.41 15.69
CA GLY A 59 12.13 -10.62 15.38
C GLY A 59 12.39 -9.53 16.39
N THR A 60 13.23 -8.60 15.99
CA THR A 60 13.53 -7.38 16.75
C THR A 60 12.82 -6.22 16.06
N SER A 61 12.00 -5.50 16.80
CA SER A 61 11.36 -4.29 16.34
C SER A 61 12.37 -3.15 16.15
N LEU A 62 11.95 -2.13 15.41
CA LEU A 62 12.78 -0.96 15.12
C LEU A 62 13.21 -0.18 16.38
N ASP A 63 12.47 -0.35 17.50
CA ASP A 63 12.81 0.21 18.83
C ASP A 63 13.64 -0.75 19.69
N GLY A 64 14.13 -1.85 19.11
CA GLY A 64 15.06 -2.80 19.74
C GLY A 64 14.43 -3.88 20.62
N LYS A 65 13.08 -3.96 20.71
CA LYS A 65 12.40 -4.96 21.52
C LYS A 65 12.18 -6.26 20.76
N LYS A 66 12.16 -7.38 21.48
CA LYS A 66 11.74 -8.66 20.90
C LYS A 66 10.22 -8.69 20.77
N VAL A 67 9.76 -8.98 19.57
CA VAL A 67 8.33 -9.03 19.22
C VAL A 67 8.05 -10.32 18.49
N SER A 68 6.92 -10.93 18.81
CA SER A 68 6.41 -12.13 18.13
C SER A 68 4.90 -12.02 17.94
N LEU A 69 4.40 -12.48 16.79
CA LEU A 69 2.96 -12.57 16.55
C LEU A 69 2.27 -13.44 17.62
N ALA A 70 2.93 -14.49 18.08
CA ALA A 70 2.40 -15.37 19.12
C ALA A 70 2.13 -14.67 20.47
N SER A 71 2.82 -13.55 20.75
CA SER A 71 2.57 -12.76 21.97
C SER A 71 1.24 -11.99 21.95
N TYR A 72 0.55 -11.97 20.81
CA TYR A 72 -0.75 -11.34 20.63
C TYR A 72 -1.91 -12.36 20.62
N SER A 73 -1.67 -13.62 21.02
CA SER A 73 -2.72 -14.65 21.13
C SER A 73 -3.89 -14.13 21.99
N GLY A 74 -5.11 -14.42 21.57
CA GLY A 74 -6.34 -13.93 22.21
C GLY A 74 -6.79 -12.53 21.77
N ARG A 75 -6.08 -11.90 20.82
CA ARG A 75 -6.40 -10.57 20.27
C ARG A 75 -6.42 -10.61 18.75
N PHE A 76 -7.20 -9.72 18.15
CA PHE A 76 -7.05 -9.45 16.72
C PHE A 76 -5.74 -8.73 16.46
N VAL A 77 -5.08 -9.07 15.34
CA VAL A 77 -3.85 -8.42 14.91
C VAL A 77 -3.98 -7.98 13.46
N LEU A 78 -3.68 -6.71 13.19
CA LEU A 78 -3.44 -6.22 11.85
C LEU A 78 -1.93 -6.29 11.59
N VAL A 79 -1.50 -7.17 10.70
CA VAL A 79 -0.12 -7.21 10.21
C VAL A 79 -0.05 -6.38 8.97
N ASN A 80 0.65 -5.24 9.03
CA ASN A 80 0.78 -4.30 7.92
C ASN A 80 2.21 -4.30 7.38
N PHE A 81 2.34 -4.62 6.10
CA PHE A 81 3.61 -4.55 5.36
C PHE A 81 3.72 -3.18 4.70
N PHE A 82 4.75 -2.43 5.04
CA PHE A 82 4.95 -1.04 4.60
C PHE A 82 6.39 -0.74 4.24
N ALA A 83 6.61 0.36 3.51
CA ALA A 83 7.92 0.95 3.26
C ALA A 83 7.84 2.48 3.28
N SER A 84 8.93 3.15 3.64
CA SER A 84 8.99 4.62 3.69
C SER A 84 8.90 5.28 2.30
N TRP A 85 9.36 4.59 1.27
CA TRP A 85 9.31 5.02 -0.12
C TRP A 85 7.96 4.78 -0.82
N CYS A 86 7.06 4.05 -0.15
CA CYS A 86 5.75 3.68 -0.70
C CYS A 86 4.74 4.83 -0.50
N THR A 87 4.36 5.52 -1.56
CA THR A 87 3.39 6.62 -1.48
C THR A 87 2.02 6.20 -0.94
N PRO A 88 1.40 5.07 -1.38
CA PRO A 88 0.14 4.61 -0.76
C PRO A 88 0.26 4.27 0.72
N CYS A 89 1.46 3.82 1.20
CA CYS A 89 1.68 3.60 2.62
C CYS A 89 1.65 4.91 3.43
N GLN A 90 2.12 6.02 2.82
CA GLN A 90 2.03 7.35 3.44
C GLN A 90 0.58 7.81 3.58
N ASP A 91 -0.28 7.44 2.64
CA ASP A 91 -1.71 7.80 2.66
C ASP A 91 -2.46 7.06 3.77
N GLU A 92 -2.14 5.77 4.02
CA GLU A 92 -2.82 4.95 5.02
C GLU A 92 -2.31 5.14 6.45
N GLU A 93 -1.06 5.57 6.63
CA GLU A 93 -0.40 5.60 7.95
C GLU A 93 -1.18 6.42 8.99
N LYS A 94 -1.76 7.55 8.58
CA LYS A 94 -2.60 8.34 9.48
C LYS A 94 -3.82 7.56 9.97
N ALA A 95 -4.42 6.75 9.11
CA ALA A 95 -5.56 5.92 9.49
C ALA A 95 -5.15 4.79 10.43
N LEU A 96 -3.99 4.16 10.21
CA LEU A 96 -3.44 3.14 11.10
C LEU A 96 -3.13 3.71 12.49
N VAL A 97 -2.52 4.89 12.57
CA VAL A 97 -2.25 5.57 13.85
C VAL A 97 -3.53 5.93 14.57
N GLN A 98 -4.53 6.50 13.88
CA GLN A 98 -5.83 6.81 14.48
C GLN A 98 -6.53 5.55 14.99
N PHE A 99 -6.50 4.48 14.20
CA PHE A 99 -7.07 3.20 14.57
C PHE A 99 -6.38 2.60 15.79
N SER A 100 -5.05 2.60 15.83
CA SER A 100 -4.25 2.12 16.96
C SER A 100 -4.56 2.86 18.26
N ASN A 101 -4.83 4.17 18.18
CA ASN A 101 -5.20 5.00 19.35
C ASN A 101 -6.64 4.74 19.85
N SER A 102 -7.55 4.34 18.96
CA SER A 102 -8.97 4.17 19.27
C SER A 102 -9.36 2.73 19.61
N SER A 103 -8.57 1.74 19.17
CA SER A 103 -8.91 0.31 19.31
C SER A 103 -8.08 -0.34 20.41
N GLN A 104 -8.73 -0.80 21.47
CA GLN A 104 -8.06 -1.51 22.57
C GLN A 104 -7.94 -3.02 22.33
N ASP A 105 -8.83 -3.60 21.53
CA ASP A 105 -8.95 -5.04 21.29
C ASP A 105 -8.17 -5.53 20.06
N VAL A 106 -7.59 -4.61 19.28
CA VAL A 106 -6.85 -4.91 18.08
C VAL A 106 -5.45 -4.34 18.19
N SER A 107 -4.46 -5.15 17.91
CA SER A 107 -3.06 -4.72 17.85
C SER A 107 -2.63 -4.53 16.40
N ILE A 108 -1.74 -3.57 16.15
CA ILE A 108 -1.07 -3.42 14.87
C ILE A 108 0.37 -3.91 15.02
N LEU A 109 0.83 -4.66 14.04
CA LEU A 109 2.21 -5.12 13.91
C LEU A 109 2.70 -4.72 12.51
N GLY A 110 3.57 -3.74 12.44
CA GLY A 110 4.23 -3.35 11.20
C GLY A 110 5.34 -4.34 10.82
N VAL A 111 5.53 -4.54 9.52
CA VAL A 111 6.66 -5.27 8.95
C VAL A 111 7.27 -4.41 7.85
N VAL A 112 8.54 -4.10 7.96
CA VAL A 112 9.28 -3.28 7.00
C VAL A 112 9.55 -4.11 5.75
N PHE A 113 9.08 -3.65 4.61
CA PHE A 113 9.23 -4.31 3.32
C PHE A 113 10.32 -3.62 2.50
N ASP A 114 11.43 -4.31 2.24
CA ASP A 114 12.51 -3.85 1.36
C ASP A 114 12.89 -2.37 1.56
N ASP A 115 13.15 -2.01 2.81
CA ASP A 115 13.48 -0.63 3.20
C ASP A 115 14.59 -0.59 4.26
N VAL A 116 15.26 0.54 4.32
CA VAL A 116 16.31 0.80 5.32
C VAL A 116 15.65 1.16 6.66
N ASN A 117 16.09 0.51 7.74
CA ASN A 117 15.51 0.72 9.08
C ASN A 117 15.45 2.20 9.49
N SER A 118 16.50 2.99 9.22
CA SER A 118 16.51 4.42 9.55
C SER A 118 15.43 5.21 8.82
N SER A 119 15.12 4.85 7.56
CA SER A 119 14.08 5.45 6.77
C SER A 119 12.69 5.06 7.30
N ALA A 120 12.49 3.77 7.62
CA ALA A 120 11.26 3.26 8.22
C ALA A 120 11.00 3.90 9.60
N ILE A 121 12.03 4.05 10.45
CA ILE A 121 11.93 4.76 11.74
C ILE A 121 11.49 6.21 11.54
N SER A 122 12.12 6.91 10.59
CA SER A 122 11.81 8.31 10.29
C SER A 122 10.39 8.47 9.77
N PHE A 123 9.94 7.53 8.94
CA PHE A 123 8.58 7.45 8.43
C PHE A 123 7.57 7.29 9.59
N LEU A 124 7.69 6.24 10.41
CA LEU A 124 6.79 5.99 11.54
C LEU A 124 6.75 7.16 12.53
N ARG A 125 7.90 7.75 12.83
CA ARG A 125 7.99 8.92 13.71
C ARG A 125 7.26 10.14 13.14
N ARG A 126 7.36 10.36 11.83
CA ARG A 126 6.67 11.49 11.15
C ARG A 126 5.15 11.43 11.32
N TYR A 127 4.58 10.23 11.31
CA TYR A 127 3.13 10.03 11.46
C TYR A 127 2.70 9.80 12.90
N GLY A 128 3.64 9.69 13.85
CA GLY A 128 3.34 9.44 15.27
C GLY A 128 2.88 8.01 15.53
N ALA A 129 3.39 7.04 14.77
CA ALA A 129 3.07 5.62 14.98
C ALA A 129 3.46 5.17 16.38
N ASN A 130 2.56 4.48 17.07
CA ASN A 130 2.68 4.01 18.44
C ASN A 130 2.61 2.49 18.57
N TYR A 131 2.73 1.79 17.46
CA TYR A 131 2.74 0.33 17.37
C TYR A 131 4.13 -0.18 16.97
N PRO A 132 4.47 -1.43 17.34
CA PRO A 132 5.76 -2.02 16.97
C PRO A 132 5.83 -2.32 15.48
N ALA A 133 7.02 -2.14 14.91
CA ALA A 133 7.33 -2.56 13.56
C ALA A 133 8.63 -3.39 13.55
N LEU A 134 8.62 -4.54 12.87
CA LEU A 134 9.77 -5.41 12.73
C LEU A 134 10.55 -5.08 11.46
N SER A 135 11.87 -5.19 11.57
CA SER A 135 12.74 -5.24 10.40
C SER A 135 12.68 -6.63 9.77
N ASP A 136 12.55 -6.68 8.44
CA ASP A 136 12.61 -7.91 7.64
C ASP A 136 13.70 -7.81 6.56
N PRO A 137 14.99 -7.72 6.95
CA PRO A 137 16.08 -7.36 6.04
C PRO A 137 16.31 -8.37 4.92
N ASN A 138 15.84 -9.61 5.10
CA ASN A 138 15.95 -10.67 4.10
C ASN A 138 14.61 -10.97 3.40
N GLY A 139 13.56 -10.22 3.69
CA GLY A 139 12.23 -10.41 3.10
C GLY A 139 11.57 -11.75 3.44
N GLN A 140 12.02 -12.45 4.49
CA GLN A 140 11.52 -13.78 4.82
C GLN A 140 10.10 -13.76 5.37
N ILE A 141 9.77 -12.75 6.17
CA ILE A 141 8.41 -12.56 6.67
C ILE A 141 7.49 -12.21 5.49
N ALA A 142 7.89 -11.23 4.66
CA ALA A 142 7.14 -10.82 3.49
C ALA A 142 6.92 -12.00 2.52
N LEU A 143 7.95 -12.80 2.26
CA LEU A 143 7.86 -13.99 1.41
C LEU A 143 6.87 -15.01 1.97
N SER A 144 6.88 -15.27 3.28
CA SER A 144 5.99 -16.24 3.91
C SER A 144 4.51 -15.83 3.85
N TYR A 145 4.24 -14.53 3.77
CA TYR A 145 2.91 -13.96 3.58
C TYR A 145 2.55 -13.75 2.11
N GLY A 146 3.49 -13.98 1.18
CA GLY A 146 3.26 -13.78 -0.26
C GLY A 146 3.18 -12.30 -0.66
N VAL A 147 3.76 -11.40 0.15
CA VAL A 147 3.77 -9.96 -0.12
C VAL A 147 4.68 -9.66 -1.29
N ALA A 148 4.10 -9.11 -2.37
CA ALA A 148 4.83 -8.73 -3.56
C ALA A 148 5.18 -7.23 -3.59
N GLN A 149 4.34 -6.39 -2.97
CA GLN A 149 4.55 -4.95 -2.87
C GLN A 149 3.71 -4.36 -1.74
N PRO A 150 4.20 -3.32 -1.04
CA PRO A 150 3.43 -2.62 -0.03
C PRO A 150 2.43 -1.61 -0.64
N PRO A 151 1.36 -1.21 0.09
CA PRO A 151 0.98 -1.78 1.35
C PRO A 151 0.14 -3.05 1.18
N GLN A 152 0.35 -4.01 2.08
CA GLN A 152 -0.54 -5.16 2.24
C GLN A 152 -0.84 -5.35 3.73
N THR A 153 -2.10 -5.58 4.05
CA THR A 153 -2.54 -5.74 5.45
C THR A 153 -3.29 -7.06 5.61
N TYR A 154 -2.89 -7.84 6.61
CA TYR A 154 -3.55 -9.08 6.98
C TYR A 154 -4.27 -8.90 8.32
N LEU A 155 -5.55 -9.29 8.38
CA LEU A 155 -6.25 -9.42 9.65
C LEU A 155 -6.12 -10.84 10.16
N ILE A 156 -5.59 -10.98 11.36
CA ILE A 156 -5.39 -12.24 12.06
C ILE A 156 -6.34 -12.30 13.25
N SER A 157 -7.03 -13.43 13.40
CA SER A 157 -7.96 -13.70 14.51
C SER A 157 -7.22 -13.94 15.83
N PRO A 158 -7.93 -13.90 16.98
CA PRO A 158 -7.39 -14.27 18.28
C PRO A 158 -6.77 -15.67 18.34
N ASN A 159 -7.22 -16.57 17.46
CA ASN A 159 -6.72 -17.93 17.34
C ASN A 159 -5.55 -18.08 16.36
N GLY A 160 -5.02 -16.97 15.84
CA GLY A 160 -3.88 -16.96 14.93
C GLY A 160 -4.20 -17.36 13.48
N VAL A 161 -5.46 -17.28 13.05
CA VAL A 161 -5.91 -17.60 11.70
C VAL A 161 -6.03 -16.32 10.87
N ILE A 162 -5.55 -16.31 9.65
CA ILE A 162 -5.73 -15.20 8.71
C ILE A 162 -7.19 -15.14 8.25
N LEU A 163 -7.88 -14.04 8.54
CA LEU A 163 -9.27 -13.83 8.15
C LEU A 163 -9.40 -13.16 6.79
N THR A 164 -8.52 -12.23 6.50
CA THR A 164 -8.52 -11.51 5.22
C THR A 164 -7.17 -10.91 4.91
N GLU A 165 -6.95 -10.67 3.63
CA GLU A 165 -5.84 -9.90 3.07
C GLU A 165 -6.41 -8.68 2.35
N ILE A 166 -5.77 -7.54 2.55
CA ILE A 166 -6.08 -6.29 1.89
C ILE A 166 -4.84 -5.85 1.13
N VAL A 167 -4.96 -5.71 -0.17
CA VAL A 167 -3.92 -5.15 -1.05
C VAL A 167 -4.26 -3.69 -1.33
N GLY A 168 -3.29 -2.82 -1.12
CA GLY A 168 -3.46 -1.38 -1.23
C GLY A 168 -3.82 -0.69 0.09
N PRO A 169 -3.90 0.66 0.07
CA PRO A 169 -4.04 1.45 1.27
C PRO A 169 -5.39 1.27 1.96
N VAL A 170 -5.38 1.23 3.28
CA VAL A 170 -6.57 1.17 4.13
C VAL A 170 -6.95 2.55 4.65
N ASN A 171 -8.21 2.72 5.02
CA ASN A 171 -8.70 3.91 5.72
C ASN A 171 -9.41 3.52 7.02
N LEU A 172 -9.61 4.49 7.91
CA LEU A 172 -10.17 4.25 9.24
C LEU A 172 -11.57 3.61 9.19
N THR A 173 -12.43 4.05 8.27
CA THR A 173 -13.79 3.50 8.11
C THR A 173 -13.74 2.03 7.73
N ALA A 174 -12.91 1.68 6.76
CA ALA A 174 -12.74 0.30 6.30
C ALA A 174 -12.15 -0.60 7.39
N LEU A 175 -11.16 -0.12 8.17
CA LEU A 175 -10.61 -0.86 9.30
C LEU A 175 -11.69 -1.14 10.37
N ASN A 176 -12.48 -0.13 10.74
CA ASN A 176 -13.56 -0.30 11.72
C ASN A 176 -14.64 -1.28 11.23
N GLN A 177 -15.04 -1.21 9.97
CA GLN A 177 -16.00 -2.14 9.38
C GLN A 177 -15.45 -3.57 9.36
N LEU A 178 -14.19 -3.75 8.95
CA LEU A 178 -13.53 -5.04 8.91
C LEU A 178 -13.52 -5.72 10.28
N ILE A 179 -13.13 -5.00 11.32
CA ILE A 179 -13.10 -5.53 12.69
C ILE A 179 -14.51 -5.83 13.20
N SER A 180 -15.49 -4.97 12.90
CA SER A 180 -16.88 -5.19 13.27
C SER A 180 -17.41 -6.50 12.66
N ILE A 181 -17.14 -6.74 11.37
CA ILE A 181 -17.52 -7.98 10.68
C ILE A 181 -16.81 -9.18 11.30
N ALA A 182 -15.51 -9.09 11.55
CA ALA A 182 -14.75 -10.19 12.14
C ALA A 182 -15.30 -10.57 13.53
N LYS A 183 -15.59 -9.60 14.39
CA LYS A 183 -16.17 -9.83 15.72
C LYS A 183 -17.57 -10.45 15.66
N SER A 184 -18.41 -10.03 14.70
CA SER A 184 -19.75 -10.58 14.53
C SER A 184 -19.77 -12.00 13.98
N SER A 185 -18.68 -12.44 13.35
CA SER A 185 -18.53 -13.80 12.80
C SER A 185 -18.05 -14.82 13.82
N GLY A 186 -17.93 -14.44 15.09
CA GLY A 186 -17.65 -15.39 16.21
C GLY A 186 -16.16 -15.72 16.40
N PHE A 187 -15.27 -14.84 15.94
CA PHE A 187 -13.81 -14.95 16.17
C PHE A 187 -13.37 -14.16 17.39
#